data_80d78bec54dfb6c41dab71762ad1362f
#
_entry.id   80d78bec54dfb6c41dab71762ad1362f
#
_cell.length_a   1.000
_cell.length_b   1.000
_cell.length_c   1.000
_cell.angle_alpha   90.00
_cell.angle_beta   90.00
_cell.angle_gamma   90.00
#
_symmetry.space_group_name_H-M   'P 1'
#
loop_
_entity.id
_entity.type
_entity.pdbx_description
1 polymer ?
#
loop_
_entity_poly.entity_id
_entity_poly.type
_entity_poly.pdbx_seq_one_letter_code
_entity_poly.pdbx_strand_id
1 'polypeptide(L)'
;MKLKYVVIKLYSLLSSQFGIDPRRFLRSMCGIPFFLLDWWSFRKGYSGKLTLMPCLHDRYEEGGTTKSEYFWQDLLVARWIYDAKPQRHVDVGSRVDGFVAHVASFREIEVFDVRPIPVKILGVVFKQADMMRSVVSPSIGVEAGYCDSLSCLHAIEHFGLGRYGDPIEPKGYERGIANMAQLLKSGGRFYLSAPIGLERVEFNANRVFDPRTIIHCAESCGLELQELTVIGRDGIVRQIQPSPDTLHELSQICYNLGIFIFINRGN
;
A
#
# COMPACT_ATOMS: atom_id res chain seq x y z
N MET A 1 1.65 18.43 23.11
CA MET A 1 1.17 17.52 22.06
C MET A 1 0.97 18.21 20.70
N LYS A 2 0.27 19.35 20.62
CA LYS A 2 -0.02 20.08 19.35
C LYS A 2 1.23 20.53 18.57
N LEU A 3 2.26 21.08 19.22
CA LEU A 3 3.47 21.58 18.54
C LEU A 3 4.27 20.46 17.84
N LYS A 4 4.46 19.32 18.50
CA LYS A 4 5.15 18.15 17.91
C LYS A 4 4.43 17.63 16.66
N TYR A 5 3.10 17.65 16.66
CA TYR A 5 2.26 17.25 15.53
C TYR A 5 2.40 18.22 14.35
N VAL A 6 2.42 19.53 14.61
CA VAL A 6 2.63 20.57 13.57
C VAL A 6 4.01 20.42 12.92
N VAL A 7 5.05 20.21 13.73
CA VAL A 7 6.42 20.01 13.22
C VAL A 7 6.53 18.77 12.35
N ILE A 8 5.90 17.67 12.76
CA ILE A 8 5.88 16.43 11.96
C ILE A 8 5.15 16.64 10.63
N LYS A 9 4.01 17.32 10.62
CA LYS A 9 3.27 17.63 9.38
C LYS A 9 4.08 18.55 8.46
N LEU A 10 4.71 19.59 8.99
CA LEU A 10 5.54 20.49 8.20
C LEU A 10 6.75 19.75 7.61
N TYR A 11 7.42 18.90 8.39
CA TYR A 11 8.50 18.05 7.92
C TYR A 11 8.03 17.11 6.79
N SER A 12 6.88 16.44 7.00
CA SER A 12 6.29 15.56 5.99
C SER A 12 5.96 16.33 4.70
N LEU A 13 5.37 17.53 4.82
CA LEU A 13 5.08 18.39 3.66
C LEU A 13 6.36 18.76 2.91
N LEU A 14 7.39 19.24 3.61
CA LEU A 14 8.67 19.64 2.99
C LEU A 14 9.35 18.46 2.31
N SER A 15 9.41 17.30 2.97
CA SER A 15 10.13 16.15 2.44
C SER A 15 9.39 15.45 1.30
N SER A 16 8.06 15.26 1.42
CA SER A 16 7.29 14.49 0.45
C SER A 16 6.81 15.31 -0.76
N GLN A 17 6.50 16.61 -0.58
CA GLN A 17 5.97 17.44 -1.67
C GLN A 17 7.02 18.33 -2.31
N PHE A 18 8.02 18.78 -1.54
CA PHE A 18 9.06 19.68 -2.05
C PHE A 18 10.44 19.01 -2.19
N GLY A 19 10.59 17.74 -1.78
CA GLY A 19 11.87 17.03 -1.84
C GLY A 19 12.93 17.56 -0.87
N ILE A 20 12.54 18.39 0.10
CA ILE A 20 13.46 19.01 1.07
C ILE A 20 13.46 18.20 2.36
N ASP A 21 14.51 17.39 2.56
CA ASP A 21 14.72 16.63 3.79
C ASP A 21 15.88 17.18 4.61
N PRO A 22 15.60 18.01 5.65
CA PRO A 22 16.64 18.59 6.49
C PRO A 22 17.52 17.55 7.21
N ARG A 23 16.96 16.38 7.55
CA ARG A 23 17.72 15.30 8.22
C ARG A 23 18.70 14.66 7.24
N ARG A 24 18.26 14.41 6.00
CA ARG A 24 19.11 13.90 4.94
C ARG A 24 20.21 14.90 4.60
N PHE A 25 19.89 16.18 4.54
CA PHE A 25 20.86 17.25 4.34
C PHE A 25 21.94 17.25 5.44
N LEU A 26 21.55 17.23 6.72
CA LEU A 26 22.50 17.18 7.83
C LEU A 26 23.39 15.93 7.80
N ARG A 27 22.81 14.75 7.52
CA ARG A 27 23.59 13.51 7.36
C ARG A 27 24.59 13.61 6.22
N SER A 28 24.20 14.19 5.09
CA SER A 28 25.08 14.42 3.95
C SER A 28 26.25 15.35 4.33
N MET A 29 25.99 16.43 5.05
CA MET A 29 27.07 17.32 5.54
C MET A 29 28.04 16.58 6.46
N CYS A 30 27.54 15.74 7.37
CA CYS A 30 28.39 14.90 8.23
C CYS A 30 29.18 13.83 7.44
N GLY A 31 28.68 13.42 6.27
CA GLY A 31 29.34 12.43 5.41
C GLY A 31 30.53 12.98 4.61
N ILE A 32 30.61 14.31 4.37
CA ILE A 32 31.65 14.95 3.55
C ILE A 32 33.07 14.61 4.02
N PRO A 33 33.45 14.76 5.30
CA PRO A 33 34.82 14.46 5.74
C PRO A 33 35.19 12.99 5.48
N PHE A 34 34.29 12.07 5.73
CA PHE A 34 34.52 10.64 5.49
C PHE A 34 34.70 10.35 4.00
N PHE A 35 33.84 10.92 3.15
CA PHE A 35 33.98 10.79 1.70
C PHE A 35 35.33 11.27 1.19
N LEU A 36 35.81 12.41 1.68
CA LEU A 36 37.13 12.97 1.27
C LEU A 36 38.30 12.09 1.72
N LEU A 37 38.22 11.56 2.95
CA LEU A 37 39.26 10.63 3.46
C LEU A 37 39.26 9.32 2.68
N ASP A 38 38.08 8.74 2.43
CA ASP A 38 37.93 7.50 1.66
C ASP A 38 38.41 7.69 0.21
N TRP A 39 38.04 8.80 -0.43
CA TRP A 39 38.48 9.16 -1.76
C TRP A 39 40.02 9.30 -1.85
N TRP A 40 40.58 10.00 -0.90
CA TRP A 40 42.04 10.19 -0.85
C TRP A 40 42.79 8.87 -0.64
N SER A 41 42.29 8.03 0.24
CA SER A 41 42.83 6.68 0.50
C SER A 41 42.75 5.79 -0.75
N PHE A 42 41.57 5.77 -1.40
CA PHE A 42 41.35 4.98 -2.62
C PHE A 42 42.25 5.41 -3.77
N ARG A 43 42.44 6.73 -3.94
CA ARG A 43 43.28 7.31 -5.01
C ARG A 43 44.72 6.84 -4.93
N LYS A 44 45.27 6.58 -3.75
CA LYS A 44 46.66 6.12 -3.59
C LYS A 44 46.92 4.77 -4.23
N GLY A 45 45.92 3.90 -4.26
CA GLY A 45 46.06 2.55 -4.82
C GLY A 45 45.40 2.37 -6.19
N TYR A 46 44.79 3.43 -6.77
CA TYR A 46 44.06 3.33 -8.03
C TYR A 46 44.59 4.30 -9.08
N SER A 47 45.15 3.76 -10.19
CA SER A 47 45.74 4.51 -11.28
C SER A 47 44.82 4.81 -12.45
N GLY A 48 43.57 4.27 -12.44
CA GLY A 48 42.59 4.47 -13.50
C GLY A 48 41.91 5.84 -13.47
N LYS A 49 40.96 6.07 -14.38
CA LYS A 49 40.12 7.27 -14.41
C LYS A 49 39.18 7.26 -13.21
N LEU A 50 39.28 8.28 -12.37
CA LEU A 50 38.46 8.46 -11.19
C LEU A 50 37.54 9.67 -11.36
N THR A 51 36.22 9.46 -11.29
CA THR A 51 35.18 10.51 -11.26
C THR A 51 34.54 10.54 -9.89
N LEU A 52 34.18 11.74 -9.42
CA LEU A 52 33.53 11.89 -8.13
C LEU A 52 32.01 11.80 -8.28
N MET A 53 31.38 10.89 -7.53
CA MET A 53 29.94 10.76 -7.39
C MET A 53 29.62 10.50 -5.91
N PRO A 54 29.46 11.57 -5.12
CA PRO A 54 29.35 11.45 -3.67
C PRO A 54 28.04 10.80 -3.22
N CYS A 55 28.13 9.73 -2.43
CA CYS A 55 27.03 9.12 -1.65
C CYS A 55 27.30 9.42 -0.18
N LEU A 56 26.81 10.56 0.31
CA LEU A 56 27.24 11.12 1.58
C LEU A 56 26.48 10.63 2.80
N HIS A 57 25.22 10.19 2.64
CA HIS A 57 24.34 9.82 3.73
C HIS A 57 24.19 8.30 3.92
N ASP A 58 24.68 7.49 2.98
CA ASP A 58 24.45 6.03 2.92
C ASP A 58 25.30 5.25 3.94
N ARG A 59 26.37 5.86 4.47
CA ARG A 59 27.37 5.20 5.33
C ARG A 59 26.78 4.48 6.55
N TYR A 60 25.64 4.95 7.05
CA TYR A 60 24.97 4.41 8.23
C TYR A 60 23.54 3.96 7.93
N GLU A 61 23.21 3.75 6.66
CA GLU A 61 21.91 3.23 6.29
C GLU A 61 21.84 1.71 6.53
N GLU A 62 20.66 1.25 6.89
CA GLU A 62 20.35 -0.18 7.00
C GLU A 62 20.32 -0.80 5.59
N GLY A 63 20.54 -2.11 5.47
CA GLY A 63 20.57 -2.82 4.18
C GLY A 63 19.23 -2.89 3.42
N GLY A 64 18.25 -2.12 3.84
CA GLY A 64 16.93 -1.97 3.23
C GLY A 64 15.91 -1.45 4.23
N THR A 65 14.77 -0.98 3.72
CA THR A 65 13.70 -0.42 4.56
C THR A 65 12.72 -1.50 4.99
N THR A 66 13.09 -2.29 6.01
CA THR A 66 12.21 -3.35 6.56
C THR A 66 11.21 -2.83 7.60
N LYS A 67 11.30 -1.55 7.99
CA LYS A 67 10.38 -0.90 8.94
C LYS A 67 9.12 -0.34 8.27
N SER A 68 9.11 -0.31 6.94
CA SER A 68 7.95 0.15 6.18
C SER A 68 6.82 -0.86 6.25
N GLU A 69 5.61 -0.38 6.51
CA GLU A 69 4.39 -1.19 6.43
C GLU A 69 4.19 -1.80 5.04
N TYR A 70 4.60 -1.10 3.97
CA TYR A 70 4.56 -1.62 2.60
C TYR A 70 5.40 -2.88 2.44
N PHE A 71 6.61 -2.93 3.04
CA PHE A 71 7.48 -4.10 2.95
C PHE A 71 6.78 -5.35 3.49
N TRP A 72 6.20 -5.25 4.68
CA TRP A 72 5.53 -6.38 5.32
C TRP A 72 4.22 -6.75 4.64
N GLN A 73 3.41 -5.76 4.28
CA GLN A 73 2.17 -5.95 3.55
C GLN A 73 2.41 -6.72 2.25
N ASP A 74 3.31 -6.19 1.40
CA ASP A 74 3.56 -6.73 0.08
C ASP A 74 4.10 -8.15 0.14
N LEU A 75 5.02 -8.41 1.08
CA LEU A 75 5.60 -9.74 1.30
C LEU A 75 4.56 -10.74 1.81
N LEU A 76 3.78 -10.37 2.83
CA LEU A 76 2.79 -11.25 3.45
C LEU A 76 1.67 -11.62 2.47
N VAL A 77 1.07 -10.60 1.82
CA VAL A 77 -0.06 -10.85 0.92
C VAL A 77 0.39 -11.62 -0.33
N ALA A 78 1.57 -11.31 -0.90
CA ALA A 78 2.13 -12.09 -2.00
C ALA A 78 2.35 -13.56 -1.60
N ARG A 79 2.84 -13.80 -0.38
CA ARG A 79 3.02 -15.16 0.15
C ARG A 79 1.69 -15.89 0.31
N TRP A 80 0.66 -15.24 0.86
CA TRP A 80 -0.67 -15.84 1.00
C TRP A 80 -1.29 -16.21 -0.34
N ILE A 81 -1.09 -15.38 -1.37
CA ILE A 81 -1.56 -15.68 -2.74
C ILE A 81 -0.77 -16.85 -3.34
N TYR A 82 0.55 -16.91 -3.11
CA TYR A 82 1.37 -18.03 -3.55
C TYR A 82 0.89 -19.36 -2.94
N ASP A 83 0.61 -19.37 -1.65
CA ASP A 83 0.15 -20.57 -0.93
C ASP A 83 -1.29 -20.95 -1.32
N ALA A 84 -2.18 -19.97 -1.54
CA ALA A 84 -3.57 -20.18 -1.93
C ALA A 84 -3.74 -20.68 -3.39
N LYS A 85 -2.79 -20.38 -4.27
CA LYS A 85 -2.78 -20.80 -5.70
C LYS A 85 -4.10 -20.53 -6.42
N PRO A 86 -4.66 -19.30 -6.38
CA PRO A 86 -5.93 -19.00 -7.03
C PRO A 86 -5.84 -19.23 -8.54
N GLN A 87 -6.99 -19.47 -9.20
CA GLN A 87 -7.02 -19.59 -10.66
C GLN A 87 -6.78 -18.24 -11.34
N ARG A 88 -7.46 -17.19 -10.85
CA ARG A 88 -7.32 -15.81 -11.34
C ARG A 88 -7.17 -14.86 -10.16
N HIS A 89 -6.08 -14.11 -10.16
CA HIS A 89 -5.86 -13.04 -9.18
C HIS A 89 -5.94 -11.68 -9.86
N VAL A 90 -6.75 -10.79 -9.28
CA VAL A 90 -6.90 -9.38 -9.70
C VAL A 90 -6.41 -8.49 -8.58
N ASP A 91 -5.65 -7.47 -8.93
CA ASP A 91 -5.25 -6.40 -8.01
C ASP A 91 -5.92 -5.08 -8.39
N VAL A 92 -6.26 -4.27 -7.38
CA VAL A 92 -6.87 -2.96 -7.56
C VAL A 92 -6.02 -1.88 -6.89
N GLY A 93 -5.35 -1.08 -7.71
CA GLY A 93 -4.68 0.15 -7.30
C GLY A 93 -3.44 0.00 -6.44
N SER A 94 -2.92 -1.22 -6.22
CA SER A 94 -1.69 -1.42 -5.44
C SER A 94 -0.45 -0.93 -6.19
N ARG A 95 0.65 -0.75 -5.48
CA ARG A 95 1.90 -0.27 -6.08
C ARG A 95 2.51 -1.31 -7.01
N VAL A 96 2.77 -0.89 -8.26
CA VAL A 96 3.37 -1.76 -9.27
C VAL A 96 4.81 -2.13 -8.95
N ASP A 97 5.58 -1.18 -8.41
CA ASP A 97 6.99 -1.34 -8.00
C ASP A 97 7.15 -2.01 -6.61
N GLY A 98 6.06 -2.45 -6.01
CA GLY A 98 6.00 -3.18 -4.76
C GLY A 98 5.25 -4.50 -4.90
N PHE A 99 4.02 -4.56 -4.38
CA PHE A 99 3.20 -5.77 -4.33
C PHE A 99 3.01 -6.45 -5.69
N VAL A 100 2.64 -5.69 -6.73
CA VAL A 100 2.39 -6.26 -8.07
C VAL A 100 3.63 -6.97 -8.61
N ALA A 101 4.82 -6.37 -8.44
CA ALA A 101 6.08 -6.99 -8.87
C ALA A 101 6.38 -8.28 -8.11
N HIS A 102 6.05 -8.36 -6.81
CA HIS A 102 6.20 -9.60 -6.04
C HIS A 102 5.33 -10.71 -6.61
N VAL A 103 4.04 -10.44 -6.88
CA VAL A 103 3.12 -11.45 -7.42
C VAL A 103 3.50 -11.82 -8.86
N ALA A 104 3.84 -10.85 -9.70
CA ALA A 104 4.23 -11.08 -11.09
C ALA A 104 5.48 -11.96 -11.24
N SER A 105 6.30 -12.09 -10.19
CA SER A 105 7.49 -12.96 -10.18
C SER A 105 7.18 -14.45 -10.17
N PHE A 106 5.98 -14.87 -9.75
CA PHE A 106 5.62 -16.28 -9.65
C PHE A 106 4.30 -16.65 -10.36
N ARG A 107 3.51 -15.65 -10.78
CA ARG A 107 2.28 -15.88 -11.55
C ARG A 107 1.88 -14.64 -12.34
N GLU A 108 0.99 -14.80 -13.33
CA GLU A 108 0.31 -13.68 -13.96
C GLU A 108 -0.66 -13.00 -12.98
N ILE A 109 -0.71 -11.66 -13.00
CA ILE A 109 -1.61 -10.83 -12.22
C ILE A 109 -2.31 -9.83 -13.13
N GLU A 110 -3.63 -9.70 -13.00
CA GLU A 110 -4.39 -8.62 -13.64
C GLU A 110 -4.45 -7.42 -12.70
N VAL A 111 -4.14 -6.23 -13.22
CA VAL A 111 -4.11 -4.98 -12.42
C VAL A 111 -5.12 -4.00 -12.98
N PHE A 112 -6.02 -3.55 -12.12
CA PHE A 112 -7.00 -2.50 -12.39
C PHE A 112 -6.57 -1.23 -11.64
N ASP A 113 -6.30 -0.15 -12.37
CA ASP A 113 -5.92 1.14 -11.77
C ASP A 113 -6.52 2.28 -12.60
N VAL A 114 -6.88 3.36 -11.94
CA VAL A 114 -7.33 4.60 -12.60
C VAL A 114 -6.16 5.30 -13.31
N ARG A 115 -4.95 5.11 -12.84
CA ARG A 115 -3.71 5.66 -13.43
C ARG A 115 -3.19 4.75 -14.54
N PRO A 116 -2.75 5.29 -15.69
CA PRO A 116 -2.19 4.49 -16.77
C PRO A 116 -0.82 3.91 -16.38
N ILE A 117 -0.55 2.68 -16.83
CA ILE A 117 0.80 2.09 -16.82
C ILE A 117 1.37 2.21 -18.23
N PRO A 118 2.41 3.03 -18.47
CA PRO A 118 2.88 3.37 -19.82
C PRO A 118 3.71 2.26 -20.49
N VAL A 119 4.11 1.23 -19.74
CA VAL A 119 4.99 0.15 -20.23
C VAL A 119 4.36 -1.22 -20.02
N LYS A 120 4.66 -2.17 -20.91
CA LYS A 120 4.34 -3.58 -20.68
C LYS A 120 5.28 -4.17 -19.64
N ILE A 121 4.69 -4.81 -18.63
CA ILE A 121 5.40 -5.49 -17.57
C ILE A 121 5.17 -6.99 -17.71
N LEU A 122 6.24 -7.79 -17.63
CA LEU A 122 6.16 -9.24 -17.70
C LEU A 122 5.29 -9.77 -16.54
N GLY A 123 4.34 -10.65 -16.87
CA GLY A 123 3.43 -11.24 -15.88
C GLY A 123 2.32 -10.29 -15.41
N VAL A 124 2.16 -9.08 -16.00
CA VAL A 124 1.11 -8.13 -15.64
C VAL A 124 0.19 -7.87 -16.83
N VAL A 125 -1.11 -8.07 -16.61
CA VAL A 125 -2.19 -7.68 -17.54
C VAL A 125 -2.88 -6.46 -16.97
N PHE A 126 -2.68 -5.31 -17.60
CA PHE A 126 -3.22 -4.04 -17.10
C PHE A 126 -4.55 -3.67 -17.76
N LYS A 127 -5.51 -3.21 -16.94
CA LYS A 127 -6.78 -2.62 -17.38
C LYS A 127 -6.98 -1.29 -16.66
N GLN A 128 -7.09 -0.19 -17.43
CA GLN A 128 -7.42 1.10 -16.82
C GLN A 128 -8.90 1.11 -16.42
N ALA A 129 -9.18 1.23 -15.13
CA ALA A 129 -10.54 1.20 -14.58
C ALA A 129 -10.66 2.04 -13.31
N ASP A 130 -11.81 2.69 -13.14
CA ASP A 130 -12.20 3.38 -11.92
C ASP A 130 -13.15 2.48 -11.12
N MET A 131 -12.66 1.95 -10.00
CA MET A 131 -13.45 1.05 -9.14
C MET A 131 -14.58 1.73 -8.38
N MET A 132 -14.68 3.06 -8.39
CA MET A 132 -15.87 3.76 -7.89
C MET A 132 -17.04 3.70 -8.88
N ARG A 133 -16.79 3.23 -10.10
CA ARG A 133 -17.80 2.93 -11.13
C ARG A 133 -17.92 1.43 -11.31
N SER A 134 -19.08 0.97 -11.80
CA SER A 134 -19.24 -0.44 -12.12
C SER A 134 -18.24 -0.84 -13.20
N VAL A 135 -17.40 -1.84 -12.88
CA VAL A 135 -16.45 -2.45 -13.82
C VAL A 135 -16.99 -3.74 -14.42
N VAL A 136 -18.14 -4.22 -13.92
CA VAL A 136 -18.85 -5.36 -14.50
C VAL A 136 -19.49 -4.91 -15.80
N SER A 137 -18.83 -5.21 -16.93
CA SER A 137 -19.28 -4.83 -18.27
C SER A 137 -18.76 -5.79 -19.33
N PRO A 138 -19.64 -6.27 -20.22
CA PRO A 138 -19.22 -7.09 -21.35
C PRO A 138 -18.22 -6.39 -22.28
N SER A 139 -18.25 -5.05 -22.35
CA SER A 139 -17.36 -4.26 -23.23
C SER A 139 -15.88 -4.36 -22.85
N ILE A 140 -15.57 -4.65 -21.58
CA ILE A 140 -14.20 -4.83 -21.09
C ILE A 140 -13.91 -6.29 -20.69
N GLY A 141 -14.86 -7.21 -21.00
CA GLY A 141 -14.73 -8.64 -20.72
C GLY A 141 -14.68 -8.96 -19.23
N VAL A 142 -15.42 -8.21 -18.41
CA VAL A 142 -15.50 -8.40 -16.96
C VAL A 142 -16.94 -8.67 -16.56
N GLU A 143 -17.18 -9.82 -15.95
CA GLU A 143 -18.49 -10.27 -15.48
C GLU A 143 -18.50 -10.38 -13.96
N ALA A 144 -19.68 -10.50 -13.36
CA ALA A 144 -19.78 -10.80 -11.94
C ALA A 144 -19.15 -12.18 -11.65
N GLY A 145 -18.41 -12.30 -10.54
CA GLY A 145 -17.64 -13.50 -10.25
C GLY A 145 -16.45 -13.72 -11.20
N TYR A 146 -15.80 -12.66 -11.60
CA TYR A 146 -14.67 -12.65 -12.53
C TYR A 146 -13.42 -13.36 -12.02
N CYS A 147 -13.12 -13.25 -10.72
CA CYS A 147 -11.92 -13.81 -10.10
C CYS A 147 -12.23 -14.58 -8.81
N ASP A 148 -11.34 -15.48 -8.43
CA ASP A 148 -11.39 -16.21 -7.17
C ASP A 148 -10.45 -15.64 -6.09
N SER A 149 -9.65 -14.62 -6.47
CA SER A 149 -8.75 -13.89 -5.58
C SER A 149 -8.64 -12.44 -6.01
N LEU A 150 -8.76 -11.51 -5.06
CA LEU A 150 -8.68 -10.07 -5.30
C LEU A 150 -7.84 -9.42 -4.21
N SER A 151 -7.04 -8.41 -4.58
CA SER A 151 -6.32 -7.55 -3.63
C SER A 151 -6.61 -6.08 -3.90
N CYS A 152 -6.59 -5.28 -2.82
CA CYS A 152 -6.60 -3.82 -2.87
C CYS A 152 -5.77 -3.33 -1.69
N LEU A 153 -4.49 -3.02 -1.94
CA LEU A 153 -3.53 -2.78 -0.87
C LEU A 153 -3.09 -1.31 -0.85
N HIS A 154 -3.36 -0.62 0.26
CA HIS A 154 -3.03 0.80 0.42
C HIS A 154 -3.57 1.67 -0.75
N ALA A 155 -4.81 1.40 -1.16
CA ALA A 155 -5.45 2.11 -2.28
C ALA A 155 -6.85 2.64 -1.91
N ILE A 156 -7.66 1.84 -1.20
CA ILE A 156 -9.05 2.16 -0.89
C ILE A 156 -9.22 3.47 -0.10
N GLU A 157 -8.24 3.83 0.73
CA GLU A 157 -8.22 5.05 1.53
C GLU A 157 -8.15 6.32 0.68
N HIS A 158 -7.77 6.20 -0.58
CA HIS A 158 -7.65 7.31 -1.51
C HIS A 158 -8.91 7.52 -2.37
N PHE A 159 -9.78 6.53 -2.48
CA PHE A 159 -10.94 6.57 -3.37
C PHE A 159 -11.85 7.76 -3.07
N GLY A 160 -12.09 8.59 -4.10
CA GLY A 160 -12.92 9.77 -4.00
C GLY A 160 -12.30 10.99 -3.30
N LEU A 161 -10.97 11.00 -3.09
CA LEU A 161 -10.25 12.17 -2.58
C LEU A 161 -9.70 13.08 -3.70
N GLY A 162 -9.81 12.70 -4.95
CA GLY A 162 -9.27 13.45 -6.09
C GLY A 162 -7.74 13.45 -6.16
N ARG A 163 -7.07 12.60 -5.39
CA ARG A 163 -5.61 12.57 -5.29
C ARG A 163 -4.93 12.23 -6.61
N TYR A 164 -5.54 11.36 -7.39
CA TYR A 164 -5.02 10.85 -8.66
C TYR A 164 -5.81 11.36 -9.88
N GLY A 165 -6.56 12.45 -9.72
CA GLY A 165 -7.46 12.96 -10.73
C GLY A 165 -8.80 12.24 -10.79
N ASP A 166 -9.08 11.37 -9.83
CA ASP A 166 -10.34 10.70 -9.62
C ASP A 166 -11.43 11.71 -9.15
N PRO A 167 -12.72 11.45 -9.43
CA PRO A 167 -13.81 12.31 -8.96
C PRO A 167 -13.84 12.42 -7.43
N ILE A 168 -14.20 13.62 -6.93
CA ILE A 168 -14.44 13.81 -5.49
C ILE A 168 -15.74 13.10 -5.12
N GLU A 169 -15.63 12.07 -4.27
CA GLU A 169 -16.74 11.26 -3.80
C GLU A 169 -16.47 10.81 -2.36
N PRO A 170 -17.10 11.47 -1.36
CA PRO A 170 -16.85 11.12 0.05
C PRO A 170 -17.09 9.64 0.40
N LYS A 171 -18.01 8.98 -0.31
CA LYS A 171 -18.32 7.55 -0.17
C LYS A 171 -17.68 6.67 -1.25
N GLY A 172 -16.62 7.16 -1.90
CA GLY A 172 -15.94 6.43 -2.98
C GLY A 172 -15.40 5.07 -2.52
N TYR A 173 -14.94 4.96 -1.29
CA TYR A 173 -14.45 3.70 -0.71
C TYR A 173 -15.58 2.65 -0.56
N GLU A 174 -16.82 3.07 -0.17
CA GLU A 174 -17.97 2.17 -0.06
C GLU A 174 -18.34 1.59 -1.44
N ARG A 175 -18.38 2.44 -2.46
CA ARG A 175 -18.61 2.01 -3.85
C ARG A 175 -17.49 1.10 -4.35
N GLY A 176 -16.25 1.43 -4.03
CA GLY A 176 -15.09 0.61 -4.37
C GLY A 176 -15.19 -0.80 -3.80
N ILE A 177 -15.49 -0.93 -2.52
CA ILE A 177 -15.67 -2.25 -1.87
C ILE A 177 -16.82 -3.01 -2.51
N ALA A 178 -17.97 -2.36 -2.75
CA ALA A 178 -19.15 -3.00 -3.36
C ALA A 178 -18.84 -3.52 -4.79
N ASN A 179 -18.14 -2.73 -5.61
CA ASN A 179 -17.76 -3.15 -6.96
C ASN A 179 -16.70 -4.28 -6.93
N MET A 180 -15.74 -4.23 -6.00
CA MET A 180 -14.76 -5.29 -5.82
C MET A 180 -15.41 -6.59 -5.34
N ALA A 181 -16.41 -6.52 -4.46
CA ALA A 181 -17.17 -7.70 -4.02
C ALA A 181 -17.88 -8.39 -5.20
N GLN A 182 -18.43 -7.62 -6.16
CA GLN A 182 -19.07 -8.19 -7.36
C GLN A 182 -18.09 -8.92 -8.29
N LEU A 183 -16.81 -8.56 -8.29
CA LEU A 183 -15.78 -9.25 -9.06
C LEU A 183 -15.42 -10.62 -8.50
N LEU A 184 -15.66 -10.85 -7.22
CA LEU A 184 -15.31 -12.09 -6.57
C LEU A 184 -16.36 -13.18 -6.80
N LYS A 185 -15.90 -14.38 -7.15
CA LYS A 185 -16.72 -15.61 -7.09
C LYS A 185 -17.13 -15.90 -5.66
N SER A 186 -18.24 -16.63 -5.51
CA SER A 186 -18.56 -17.24 -4.21
C SER A 186 -17.40 -18.12 -3.74
N GLY A 187 -17.01 -17.99 -2.47
CA GLY A 187 -15.81 -18.61 -1.88
C GLY A 187 -14.49 -17.91 -2.22
N GLY A 188 -14.51 -16.89 -3.06
CA GLY A 188 -13.31 -16.11 -3.43
C GLY A 188 -12.77 -15.29 -2.26
N ARG A 189 -11.44 -15.07 -2.25
CA ARG A 189 -10.73 -14.30 -1.20
C ARG A 189 -10.45 -12.87 -1.61
N PHE A 190 -10.72 -11.95 -0.70
CA PHE A 190 -10.38 -10.54 -0.85
C PHE A 190 -9.36 -10.11 0.21
N TYR A 191 -8.17 -9.69 -0.24
CA TYR A 191 -7.11 -9.12 0.58
C TYR A 191 -7.22 -7.59 0.50
N LEU A 192 -7.71 -6.97 1.56
CA LEU A 192 -7.84 -5.51 1.66
C LEU A 192 -6.89 -4.97 2.69
N SER A 193 -6.07 -4.00 2.35
CA SER A 193 -5.33 -3.27 3.37
C SER A 193 -5.61 -1.77 3.33
N ALA A 194 -5.69 -1.17 4.50
CA ALA A 194 -5.91 0.25 4.67
C ALA A 194 -5.35 0.76 6.01
N PRO A 195 -5.02 2.06 6.10
CA PRO A 195 -4.77 2.71 7.36
C PRO A 195 -5.96 2.59 8.32
N ILE A 196 -5.71 2.11 9.54
CA ILE A 196 -6.71 1.98 10.59
C ILE A 196 -6.29 2.72 11.86
N GLY A 197 -7.27 3.17 12.64
CA GLY A 197 -7.04 3.86 13.90
C GLY A 197 -8.14 4.86 14.20
N LEU A 198 -7.76 5.97 14.84
CA LEU A 198 -8.68 7.08 15.11
C LEU A 198 -9.18 7.66 13.78
N GLU A 199 -10.47 7.42 13.52
CA GLU A 199 -11.09 7.69 12.22
C GLU A 199 -11.00 9.16 11.84
N ARG A 200 -10.53 9.41 10.63
CA ARG A 200 -10.38 10.76 10.06
C ARG A 200 -10.06 10.73 8.57
N VAL A 201 -10.26 11.86 7.93
CA VAL A 201 -9.78 12.15 6.58
C VAL A 201 -8.62 13.15 6.65
N GLU A 202 -7.48 12.80 6.11
CA GLU A 202 -6.35 13.72 5.86
C GLU A 202 -6.41 14.15 4.40
N PHE A 203 -7.22 15.16 4.10
CA PHE A 203 -7.51 15.59 2.72
C PHE A 203 -6.28 16.28 2.09
N ASN A 204 -5.89 15.93 0.85
CA ASN A 204 -6.35 14.84 0.00
C ASN A 204 -5.38 13.61 0.03
N ALA A 205 -4.69 13.42 1.16
CA ALA A 205 -3.70 12.38 1.31
C ALA A 205 -4.34 10.98 1.43
N ASN A 206 -5.11 10.74 2.47
CA ASN A 206 -5.73 9.44 2.76
C ASN A 206 -6.82 9.54 3.84
N ARG A 207 -7.59 8.45 3.95
CA ARG A 207 -8.41 8.17 5.14
C ARG A 207 -7.62 7.31 6.12
N VAL A 208 -7.92 7.46 7.41
CA VAL A 208 -7.63 6.48 8.44
C VAL A 208 -8.98 6.00 8.94
N PHE A 209 -9.24 4.71 8.83
CA PHE A 209 -10.54 4.14 9.14
C PHE A 209 -10.60 3.62 10.57
N ASP A 210 -11.74 3.72 11.21
CA ASP A 210 -12.08 2.78 12.26
C ASP A 210 -12.14 1.37 11.62
N PRO A 211 -11.46 0.35 12.16
CA PRO A 211 -11.50 -0.98 11.54
C PRO A 211 -12.93 -1.53 11.40
N ARG A 212 -13.86 -1.14 12.31
CA ARG A 212 -15.27 -1.53 12.23
C ARG A 212 -15.97 -0.95 11.01
N THR A 213 -15.60 0.26 10.56
CA THR A 213 -16.14 0.89 9.34
C THR A 213 -15.85 0.03 8.11
N ILE A 214 -14.60 -0.45 7.96
CA ILE A 214 -14.20 -1.34 6.85
C ILE A 214 -14.93 -2.67 6.92
N ILE A 215 -14.96 -3.30 8.10
CA ILE A 215 -15.63 -4.60 8.30
C ILE A 215 -17.12 -4.49 7.95
N HIS A 216 -17.82 -3.49 8.52
CA HIS A 216 -19.26 -3.30 8.27
C HIS A 216 -19.56 -3.02 6.78
N CYS A 217 -18.74 -2.20 6.12
CA CYS A 217 -18.86 -1.93 4.69
C CYS A 217 -18.69 -3.22 3.86
N ALA A 218 -17.70 -4.04 4.17
CA ALA A 218 -17.45 -5.30 3.48
C ALA A 218 -18.58 -6.32 3.72
N GLU A 219 -19.05 -6.47 4.97
CA GLU A 219 -20.15 -7.37 5.34
C GLU A 219 -21.46 -6.98 4.66
N SER A 220 -21.74 -5.69 4.52
CA SER A 220 -22.93 -5.21 3.79
C SER A 220 -22.90 -5.58 2.29
N CYS A 221 -21.74 -5.96 1.76
CA CYS A 221 -21.54 -6.43 0.39
C CYS A 221 -21.41 -7.97 0.29
N GLY A 222 -21.73 -8.73 1.35
CA GLY A 222 -21.66 -10.21 1.36
C GLY A 222 -20.25 -10.77 1.59
N LEU A 223 -19.29 -9.93 2.03
CA LEU A 223 -17.94 -10.34 2.37
C LEU A 223 -17.84 -10.61 3.87
N GLU A 224 -17.36 -11.78 4.26
CA GLU A 224 -17.16 -12.16 5.66
C GLU A 224 -15.70 -12.09 6.06
N LEU A 225 -15.41 -11.39 7.16
CA LEU A 225 -14.04 -11.31 7.70
C LEU A 225 -13.59 -12.66 8.24
N GLN A 226 -12.45 -13.13 7.74
CA GLN A 226 -11.79 -14.35 8.22
C GLN A 226 -10.60 -14.04 9.12
N GLU A 227 -9.77 -13.11 8.71
CA GLU A 227 -8.53 -12.78 9.41
C GLU A 227 -8.28 -11.27 9.40
N LEU A 228 -7.67 -10.78 10.47
CA LEU A 228 -7.16 -9.42 10.58
C LEU A 228 -5.70 -9.46 11.04
N THR A 229 -4.80 -8.95 10.21
CA THR A 229 -3.41 -8.73 10.58
C THR A 229 -3.15 -7.23 10.69
N VAL A 230 -2.45 -6.82 11.73
CA VAL A 230 -2.12 -5.41 11.97
C VAL A 230 -0.60 -5.23 11.96
N ILE A 231 -0.15 -4.24 11.21
CA ILE A 231 1.24 -3.80 11.19
C ILE A 231 1.31 -2.47 11.94
N GLY A 232 1.99 -2.49 13.08
CA GLY A 232 2.18 -1.31 13.91
C GLY A 232 3.21 -0.34 13.33
N ARG A 233 3.23 0.90 13.85
CA ARG A 233 4.29 1.88 13.54
C ARG A 233 5.70 1.44 13.94
N ASP A 234 5.78 0.44 14.82
CA ASP A 234 7.01 -0.23 15.24
C ASP A 234 7.53 -1.24 14.18
N GLY A 235 6.77 -1.45 13.11
CA GLY A 235 7.05 -2.45 12.07
C GLY A 235 6.75 -3.88 12.52
N ILE A 236 6.08 -4.08 13.67
CA ILE A 236 5.73 -5.40 14.17
C ILE A 236 4.40 -5.86 13.57
N VAL A 237 4.40 -7.07 13.03
CA VAL A 237 3.22 -7.74 12.48
C VAL A 237 2.53 -8.53 13.60
N ARG A 238 1.22 -8.33 13.75
CA ARG A 238 0.39 -9.00 14.76
C ARG A 238 -0.88 -9.53 14.10
N GLN A 239 -1.15 -10.82 14.25
CA GLN A 239 -2.46 -11.38 13.92
C GLN A 239 -3.43 -11.07 15.08
N ILE A 240 -4.58 -10.50 14.75
CA ILE A 240 -5.57 -10.05 15.71
C ILE A 240 -6.80 -10.95 15.63
N GLN A 241 -7.29 -11.41 16.79
CA GLN A 241 -8.63 -11.99 16.88
C GLN A 241 -9.66 -10.85 16.93
N PRO A 242 -10.50 -10.67 15.91
CA PRO A 242 -11.49 -9.61 15.90
C PRO A 242 -12.54 -9.84 16.99
N SER A 243 -12.57 -8.93 17.96
CA SER A 243 -13.65 -8.84 18.96
C SER A 243 -14.08 -7.38 19.10
N PRO A 244 -15.27 -7.09 19.65
CA PRO A 244 -15.69 -5.71 19.90
C PRO A 244 -14.64 -4.89 20.65
N ASP A 245 -13.98 -5.49 21.66
CA ASP A 245 -12.99 -4.82 22.49
C ASP A 245 -11.68 -4.57 21.72
N THR A 246 -11.13 -5.57 21.05
CA THR A 246 -9.90 -5.42 20.26
C THR A 246 -10.08 -4.42 19.11
N LEU A 247 -11.23 -4.43 18.44
CA LEU A 247 -11.53 -3.45 17.37
C LEU A 247 -11.71 -2.04 17.94
N HIS A 248 -12.30 -1.92 19.13
CA HIS A 248 -12.39 -0.64 19.82
C HIS A 248 -11.02 -0.12 20.21
N GLU A 249 -10.15 -0.94 20.81
CA GLU A 249 -8.77 -0.55 21.13
C GLU A 249 -8.00 -0.07 19.88
N LEU A 250 -8.09 -0.79 18.78
CA LEU A 250 -7.47 -0.40 17.50
C LEU A 250 -7.99 0.94 17.00
N SER A 251 -9.29 1.24 17.18
CA SER A 251 -9.88 2.51 16.77
C SER A 251 -9.38 3.72 17.59
N GLN A 252 -8.79 3.51 18.77
CA GLN A 252 -8.25 4.57 19.61
C GLN A 252 -6.76 4.88 19.32
N ILE A 253 -6.09 4.04 18.54
CA ILE A 253 -4.69 4.24 18.16
C ILE A 253 -4.64 5.28 17.03
N CYS A 254 -3.61 6.12 17.03
CA CYS A 254 -3.48 7.17 16.01
C CYS A 254 -3.39 6.63 14.59
N TYR A 255 -2.65 5.51 14.39
CA TYR A 255 -2.40 4.91 13.08
C TYR A 255 -1.75 3.54 13.22
N ASN A 256 -2.26 2.57 12.47
CA ASN A 256 -1.65 1.31 12.12
C ASN A 256 -2.06 0.95 10.68
N LEU A 257 -1.44 -0.05 10.07
CA LEU A 257 -1.97 -0.67 8.86
C LEU A 257 -2.77 -1.92 9.25
N GLY A 258 -4.02 -2.02 8.80
CA GLY A 258 -4.83 -3.23 8.87
C GLY A 258 -4.80 -3.98 7.54
N ILE A 259 -4.57 -5.29 7.58
CA ILE A 259 -4.73 -6.19 6.43
C ILE A 259 -5.86 -7.15 6.78
N PHE A 260 -6.94 -7.05 6.04
CA PHE A 260 -8.17 -7.82 6.20
C PHE A 260 -8.23 -8.91 5.13
N ILE A 261 -8.55 -10.12 5.52
CA ILE A 261 -8.87 -11.22 4.60
C ILE A 261 -10.35 -11.50 4.71
N PHE A 262 -11.08 -11.23 3.63
CA PHE A 262 -12.51 -11.52 3.52
C PHE A 262 -12.75 -12.70 2.59
N ILE A 263 -13.87 -13.41 2.81
CA ILE A 263 -14.40 -14.43 1.90
C ILE A 263 -15.76 -13.96 1.40
N ASN A 264 -15.97 -14.04 0.08
CA ASN A 264 -17.28 -13.81 -0.51
C ASN A 264 -18.21 -15.01 -0.25
N ARG A 265 -19.27 -14.81 0.54
CA ARG A 265 -20.24 -15.87 0.85
C ARG A 265 -21.16 -16.19 -0.30
N GLY A 266 -21.22 -15.34 -1.33
CA GLY A 266 -22.25 -15.40 -2.36
C GLY A 266 -23.59 -14.89 -1.81
N ASN A 267 -24.34 -14.22 -2.63
CA ASN A 267 -25.75 -13.87 -2.32
C ASN A 267 -26.64 -15.06 -2.66
#